data_eef928831d4ed0f60f8e60619e4cdd50
#
_entry.id   eef928831d4ed0f60f8e60619e4cdd50
#
_cell.length_a   1.000
_cell.length_b   1.000
_cell.length_c   1.000
_cell.angle_alpha   90.00
_cell.angle_beta   90.00
_cell.angle_gamma   90.00
#
_symmetry.space_group_name_H-M   'P 1'
#
loop_
_entity.id
_entity.type
_entity.pdbx_description
1 polymer ?
#
loop_
_entity_poly.entity_id
_entity_poly.type
_entity_poly.pdbx_seq_one_letter_code
_entity_poly.pdbx_strand_id
1 'polypeptide(L)'
;MIIKSYETNKINLNENKIILFYGENNGLKKEKISEVINLNKEKTLLNYDEKEVLDDPNIIVNNIFSKSLFDENKIIIIKRTTDKILKIIETINETKIKDISIIINSDNLEKKSKLRSFFEKSENFLCIPCYPDNQQTLMKLAYSFFNQKKINVSSSILNTIVNICKNDRENLYNELRKIEFFVKNGKKITEKNISKLINLADNYEISELVDNCLAKNIKKT
;
A
#
# COMPACT_ATOMS: atom_id res chain seq x y z
N MET A 1 9.91 0.68 17.57
CA MET A 1 9.00 -0.44 17.97
C MET A 1 8.36 -1.07 16.73
N ILE A 2 8.36 -2.41 16.59
CA ILE A 2 7.73 -3.10 15.47
C ILE A 2 6.26 -3.39 15.79
N ILE A 3 5.36 -2.98 14.89
CA ILE A 3 3.91 -3.22 14.99
C ILE A 3 3.48 -4.06 13.79
N LYS A 4 2.59 -5.01 14.02
CA LYS A 4 2.02 -5.84 12.95
C LYS A 4 1.00 -5.04 12.14
N SER A 5 0.94 -5.27 10.82
CA SER A 5 0.09 -4.51 9.91
C SER A 5 -1.42 -4.54 10.25
N TYR A 6 -1.89 -5.53 10.99
CA TYR A 6 -3.29 -5.60 11.45
C TYR A 6 -3.58 -4.79 12.73
N GLU A 7 -2.56 -4.18 13.34
CA GLU A 7 -2.69 -3.37 14.55
C GLU A 7 -2.63 -1.86 14.26
N THR A 8 -2.61 -1.47 12.98
CA THR A 8 -2.52 -0.04 12.58
C THR A 8 -3.68 0.82 13.07
N ASN A 9 -4.82 0.22 13.38
CA ASN A 9 -5.97 0.91 13.99
C ASN A 9 -5.70 1.44 15.40
N LYS A 10 -4.63 0.98 16.06
CA LYS A 10 -4.21 1.44 17.40
C LYS A 10 -3.22 2.61 17.36
N ILE A 11 -2.78 3.00 16.15
CA ILE A 11 -1.77 4.04 15.99
C ILE A 11 -2.37 5.42 16.30
N ASN A 12 -1.77 6.08 17.30
CA ASN A 12 -2.06 7.47 17.62
C ASN A 12 -0.94 8.37 17.06
N LEU A 13 -1.22 9.16 16.03
CA LEU A 13 -0.24 10.06 15.41
C LEU A 13 0.21 11.20 16.33
N ASN A 14 -0.50 11.46 17.42
CA ASN A 14 -0.06 12.47 18.40
C ASN A 14 1.10 11.97 19.27
N GLU A 15 1.15 10.66 19.50
CA GLU A 15 2.24 9.99 20.24
C GLU A 15 3.31 9.44 19.29
N ASN A 16 2.89 8.85 18.19
CA ASN A 16 3.75 8.15 17.22
C ASN A 16 3.94 9.02 15.97
N LYS A 17 4.87 9.96 16.05
CA LYS A 17 5.02 11.01 15.02
C LYS A 17 5.75 10.55 13.76
N ILE A 18 6.58 9.52 13.84
CA ILE A 18 7.33 9.01 12.68
C ILE A 18 7.09 7.51 12.53
N ILE A 19 6.58 7.12 11.35
CA ILE A 19 6.15 5.75 11.06
C ILE A 19 6.77 5.31 9.75
N LEU A 20 7.40 4.13 9.75
CA LEU A 20 7.91 3.47 8.56
C LEU A 20 6.98 2.32 8.15
N PHE A 21 6.46 2.38 6.93
CA PHE A 21 5.85 1.25 6.22
C PHE A 21 6.85 0.74 5.20
N TYR A 22 7.16 -0.55 5.21
CA TYR A 22 8.07 -1.15 4.24
C TYR A 22 7.65 -2.56 3.86
N GLY A 23 8.09 -3.02 2.70
CA GLY A 23 7.83 -4.35 2.18
C GLY A 23 7.27 -4.36 0.76
N GLU A 24 7.15 -5.54 0.19
CA GLU A 24 6.75 -5.75 -1.21
C GLU A 24 5.24 -5.56 -1.45
N ASN A 25 4.42 -5.66 -0.40
CA ASN A 25 2.97 -5.58 -0.52
C ASN A 25 2.48 -4.14 -0.61
N ASN A 26 2.52 -3.57 -1.81
CA ASN A 26 2.08 -2.19 -2.07
C ASN A 26 0.59 -1.99 -1.74
N GLY A 27 -0.26 -2.97 -2.04
CA GLY A 27 -1.68 -2.92 -1.72
C GLY A 27 -1.93 -2.83 -0.22
N LEU A 28 -1.20 -3.61 0.60
CA LEU A 28 -1.29 -3.55 2.05
C LEU A 28 -0.76 -2.22 2.59
N LYS A 29 0.40 -1.72 2.10
CA LYS A 29 0.94 -0.41 2.49
C LYS A 29 -0.09 0.70 2.24
N LYS A 30 -0.65 0.73 1.04
CA LYS A 30 -1.66 1.74 0.64
C LYS A 30 -2.91 1.68 1.52
N GLU A 31 -3.41 0.47 1.81
CA GLU A 31 -4.55 0.26 2.71
C GLU A 31 -4.24 0.79 4.11
N LYS A 32 -3.12 0.39 4.70
CA LYS A 32 -2.77 0.73 6.09
C LYS A 32 -2.41 2.21 6.27
N ILE A 33 -1.70 2.80 5.32
CA ILE A 33 -1.45 4.25 5.30
C ILE A 33 -2.78 5.01 5.22
N SER A 34 -3.70 4.57 4.35
CA SER A 34 -5.02 5.20 4.24
C SER A 34 -5.85 5.06 5.52
N GLU A 35 -5.77 3.94 6.23
CA GLU A 35 -6.42 3.77 7.54
C GLU A 35 -5.88 4.79 8.55
N VAL A 36 -4.56 4.93 8.66
CA VAL A 36 -3.91 5.90 9.57
C VAL A 36 -4.30 7.34 9.22
N ILE A 37 -4.35 7.70 7.94
CA ILE A 37 -4.78 9.03 7.49
C ILE A 37 -6.25 9.26 7.84
N ASN A 38 -7.13 8.28 7.58
CA ASN A 38 -8.57 8.40 7.82
C ASN A 38 -8.92 8.57 9.30
N LEU A 39 -8.13 8.02 10.21
CA LEU A 39 -8.26 8.25 11.64
C LEU A 39 -7.87 9.68 12.07
N ASN A 40 -7.22 10.45 11.18
CA ASN A 40 -6.69 11.78 11.43
C ASN A 40 -7.11 12.79 10.35
N LYS A 41 -8.37 12.78 9.94
CA LYS A 41 -8.92 13.55 8.80
C LYS A 41 -8.78 15.08 8.91
N GLU A 42 -8.58 15.59 10.11
CA GLU A 42 -8.43 17.03 10.35
C GLU A 42 -7.02 17.56 10.01
N LYS A 43 -6.10 16.67 9.59
CA LYS A 43 -4.72 17.02 9.31
C LYS A 43 -4.51 17.29 7.82
N THR A 44 -3.77 18.33 7.48
CA THR A 44 -3.35 18.62 6.11
C THR A 44 -2.35 17.57 5.63
N LEU A 45 -2.59 16.99 4.45
CA LEU A 45 -1.77 15.92 3.86
C LEU A 45 -0.79 16.48 2.82
N LEU A 46 0.50 16.28 3.05
CA LEU A 46 1.58 16.63 2.11
C LEU A 46 2.27 15.35 1.61
N ASN A 47 2.50 15.24 0.31
CA ASN A 47 3.15 14.09 -0.29
C ASN A 47 4.42 14.51 -1.01
N TYR A 48 5.51 13.80 -0.76
CA TYR A 48 6.81 13.99 -1.39
C TYR A 48 7.39 12.65 -1.82
N ASP A 49 8.19 12.68 -2.87
CA ASP A 49 9.09 11.59 -3.20
C ASP A 49 10.44 11.78 -2.51
N GLU A 50 11.14 10.67 -2.21
CA GLU A 50 12.49 10.74 -1.62
C GLU A 50 13.41 11.68 -2.40
N LYS A 51 13.33 11.64 -3.74
CA LYS A 51 14.17 12.48 -4.59
C LYS A 51 13.94 13.97 -4.33
N GLU A 52 12.70 14.42 -4.23
CA GLU A 52 12.36 15.82 -3.95
C GLU A 52 12.91 16.26 -2.60
N VAL A 53 12.84 15.38 -1.60
CA VAL A 53 13.35 15.64 -0.25
C VAL A 53 14.88 15.66 -0.19
N LEU A 54 15.56 14.85 -1.00
CA LEU A 54 17.02 14.82 -1.09
C LEU A 54 17.58 16.00 -1.88
N ASP A 55 16.87 16.43 -2.94
CA ASP A 55 17.26 17.57 -3.75
C ASP A 55 17.11 18.91 -2.98
N ASP A 56 16.07 19.03 -2.15
CA ASP A 56 15.88 20.16 -1.22
C ASP A 56 15.46 19.70 0.19
N PRO A 57 16.43 19.37 1.06
CA PRO A 57 16.13 18.99 2.45
C PRO A 57 15.36 20.07 3.24
N ASN A 58 15.45 21.34 2.83
CA ASN A 58 14.75 22.42 3.50
C ASN A 58 13.23 22.37 3.26
N ILE A 59 12.77 21.65 2.25
CA ILE A 59 11.33 21.52 1.96
C ILE A 59 10.57 20.93 3.15
N ILE A 60 11.15 19.92 3.80
CA ILE A 60 10.56 19.31 5.01
C ILE A 60 10.75 20.23 6.20
N VAL A 61 11.96 20.77 6.38
CA VAL A 61 12.33 21.66 7.49
C VAL A 61 11.43 22.91 7.46
N ASN A 62 11.25 23.52 6.29
CA ASN A 62 10.37 24.68 6.13
C ASN A 62 8.92 24.36 6.47
N ASN A 63 8.42 23.17 6.08
CA ASN A 63 7.07 22.72 6.47
C ASN A 63 6.94 22.47 7.96
N ILE A 64 8.02 22.02 8.62
CA ILE A 64 8.05 21.79 10.08
C ILE A 64 8.03 23.16 10.83
N PHE A 65 8.78 24.14 10.34
CA PHE A 65 8.95 25.42 11.01
C PHE A 65 7.96 26.50 10.55
N SER A 66 7.37 26.36 9.35
CA SER A 66 6.33 27.29 8.89
C SER A 66 5.07 27.08 9.75
N LYS A 67 4.98 27.83 10.85
CA LYS A 67 3.72 27.99 11.53
C LYS A 67 2.76 28.70 10.60
N SER A 68 1.77 27.99 10.09
CA SER A 68 0.61 28.63 9.50
C SER A 68 -0.11 29.41 10.59
N LEU A 69 -0.64 30.58 10.26
CA LEU A 69 -1.51 31.34 11.17
C LEU A 69 -2.75 30.56 11.61
N PHE A 70 -2.99 29.38 11.02
CA PHE A 70 -4.09 28.45 11.27
C PHE A 70 -3.61 27.09 11.79
N ASP A 71 -2.63 27.01 12.66
CA ASP A 71 -2.10 25.80 13.35
C ASP A 71 -2.69 24.45 12.89
N GLU A 72 -2.55 24.14 11.60
CA GLU A 72 -3.05 22.88 11.05
C GLU A 72 -2.03 21.77 11.31
N ASN A 73 -2.42 20.77 12.07
CA ASN A 73 -1.70 19.52 12.19
C ASN A 73 -1.45 18.92 10.79
N LYS A 74 -0.20 18.58 10.45
CA LYS A 74 0.20 18.09 9.13
C LYS A 74 0.60 16.62 9.17
N ILE A 75 0.29 15.89 8.12
CA ILE A 75 0.84 14.56 7.83
C ILE A 75 1.70 14.67 6.58
N ILE A 76 2.99 14.41 6.70
CA ILE A 76 3.93 14.36 5.59
C ILE A 76 4.15 12.90 5.20
N ILE A 77 3.91 12.56 3.95
CA ILE A 77 4.19 11.21 3.41
C ILE A 77 5.37 11.31 2.46
N ILE A 78 6.45 10.57 2.78
CA ILE A 78 7.61 10.46 1.90
C ILE A 78 7.59 9.08 1.25
N LYS A 79 7.51 9.04 -0.07
CA LYS A 79 7.35 7.82 -0.87
C LYS A 79 8.66 7.36 -1.50
N ARG A 80 8.73 6.07 -1.84
CA ARG A 80 9.86 5.43 -2.52
C ARG A 80 11.19 5.62 -1.78
N THR A 81 11.12 5.60 -0.46
CA THR A 81 12.27 5.87 0.39
C THR A 81 13.24 4.69 0.46
N THR A 82 14.51 5.05 0.56
CA THR A 82 15.65 4.14 0.69
C THR A 82 16.48 4.52 1.92
N ASP A 83 17.62 3.88 2.12
CA ASP A 83 18.56 4.25 3.20
C ASP A 83 19.08 5.71 3.12
N LYS A 84 18.92 6.37 1.97
CA LYS A 84 19.41 7.75 1.78
C LYS A 84 18.65 8.77 2.64
N ILE A 85 17.37 8.52 2.92
CA ILE A 85 16.53 9.42 3.72
C ILE A 85 16.95 9.46 5.20
N LEU A 86 17.75 8.49 5.68
CA LEU A 86 18.05 8.30 7.08
C LEU A 86 18.60 9.57 7.75
N LYS A 87 19.56 10.25 7.12
CA LYS A 87 20.16 11.48 7.68
C LYS A 87 19.10 12.58 7.92
N ILE A 88 18.15 12.71 7.00
CA ILE A 88 17.06 13.70 7.13
C ILE A 88 16.15 13.32 8.29
N ILE A 89 15.83 12.02 8.44
CA ILE A 89 15.01 11.55 9.57
C ILE A 89 15.72 11.75 10.91
N GLU A 90 17.03 11.53 10.98
CA GLU A 90 17.84 11.79 12.17
C GLU A 90 17.79 13.29 12.54
N THR A 91 17.99 14.18 11.58
CA THR A 91 17.89 15.64 11.79
C THR A 91 16.49 16.05 12.25
N ILE A 92 15.45 15.46 11.65
CA ILE A 92 14.06 15.72 12.05
C ILE A 92 13.79 15.23 13.48
N ASN A 93 14.36 14.10 13.88
CA ASN A 93 14.18 13.55 15.22
C ASN A 93 14.81 14.44 16.31
N GLU A 94 15.92 15.12 16.01
CA GLU A 94 16.57 16.07 16.91
C GLU A 94 15.71 17.33 17.12
N THR A 95 14.90 17.68 16.12
CA THR A 95 13.93 18.77 16.21
C THR A 95 12.65 18.25 16.89
N LYS A 96 12.29 18.78 18.04
CA LYS A 96 11.05 18.41 18.75
C LYS A 96 9.82 18.79 17.92
N ILE A 97 9.38 17.88 17.04
CA ILE A 97 8.19 18.07 16.19
C ILE A 97 6.94 18.03 17.09
N LYS A 98 6.15 19.11 17.10
CA LYS A 98 4.93 19.13 17.93
C LYS A 98 3.67 18.71 17.14
N ASP A 99 3.44 19.27 15.97
CA ASP A 99 2.14 19.18 15.27
C ASP A 99 2.21 18.50 13.89
N ILE A 100 3.31 17.78 13.66
CA ILE A 100 3.56 17.09 12.39
C ILE A 100 3.78 15.61 12.63
N SER A 101 3.18 14.79 11.76
CA SER A 101 3.44 13.36 11.70
C SER A 101 4.07 13.02 10.36
N ILE A 102 5.04 12.11 10.34
CA ILE A 102 5.75 11.71 9.13
C ILE A 102 5.53 10.23 8.87
N ILE A 103 5.03 9.92 7.70
CA ILE A 103 4.85 8.55 7.21
C ILE A 103 5.89 8.30 6.12
N ILE A 104 6.75 7.34 6.34
CA ILE A 104 7.77 6.90 5.41
C ILE A 104 7.28 5.63 4.73
N ASN A 105 7.19 5.65 3.40
CA ASN A 105 6.75 4.51 2.61
C ASN A 105 7.90 4.02 1.74
N SER A 106 8.50 2.92 2.15
CA SER A 106 9.60 2.24 1.45
C SER A 106 9.11 1.00 0.73
N ASP A 107 9.85 0.62 -0.31
CA ASP A 107 9.72 -0.71 -0.90
C ASP A 107 10.35 -1.76 0.01
N ASN A 108 10.78 -2.88 -0.53
CA ASN A 108 11.38 -3.93 0.28
C ASN A 108 12.73 -3.44 0.86
N LEU A 109 12.83 -3.42 2.19
CA LEU A 109 14.06 -3.13 2.92
C LEU A 109 14.66 -4.43 3.45
N GLU A 110 15.81 -4.80 2.94
CA GLU A 110 16.54 -5.98 3.42
C GLU A 110 16.96 -5.83 4.90
N LYS A 111 17.32 -6.94 5.56
CA LYS A 111 17.79 -6.91 6.97
C LYS A 111 19.03 -6.04 7.19
N LYS A 112 19.85 -5.86 6.15
CA LYS A 112 21.04 -5.00 6.18
C LYS A 112 20.74 -3.50 5.99
N SER A 113 19.51 -3.13 5.65
CA SER A 113 19.11 -1.73 5.50
C SER A 113 19.31 -0.95 6.79
N LYS A 114 20.00 0.19 6.68
CA LYS A 114 20.25 1.09 7.81
C LYS A 114 18.94 1.75 8.28
N LEU A 115 18.09 2.16 7.34
CA LEU A 115 16.78 2.76 7.62
C LEU A 115 15.92 1.78 8.42
N ARG A 116 15.78 0.54 7.94
CA ARG A 116 15.04 -0.49 8.65
C ARG A 116 15.61 -0.74 10.06
N SER A 117 16.92 -0.93 10.17
CA SER A 117 17.58 -1.18 11.47
C SER A 117 17.37 -0.03 12.46
N PHE A 118 17.41 1.21 11.97
CA PHE A 118 17.19 2.40 12.78
C PHE A 118 15.76 2.40 13.37
N PHE A 119 14.74 2.14 12.54
CA PHE A 119 13.35 2.09 12.99
C PHE A 119 13.05 0.90 13.91
N GLU A 120 13.60 -0.28 13.61
CA GLU A 120 13.38 -1.47 14.43
C GLU A 120 13.97 -1.33 15.84
N LYS A 121 15.10 -0.63 15.99
CA LYS A 121 15.79 -0.39 17.28
C LYS A 121 15.20 0.78 18.07
N SER A 122 14.50 1.69 17.43
CA SER A 122 13.92 2.86 18.09
C SER A 122 12.73 2.49 18.96
N GLU A 123 12.64 3.10 20.12
CA GLU A 123 11.47 3.00 21.00
C GLU A 123 10.39 4.03 20.61
N ASN A 124 10.80 5.14 19.98
CA ASN A 124 9.92 6.27 19.66
C ASN A 124 9.30 6.19 18.27
N PHE A 125 9.80 5.32 17.40
CA PHE A 125 9.33 5.19 16.02
C PHE A 125 8.59 3.87 15.81
N LEU A 126 7.58 3.92 14.96
CA LEU A 126 6.85 2.73 14.55
C LEU A 126 7.43 2.18 13.26
N CYS A 127 7.54 0.86 13.20
CA CYS A 127 8.01 0.12 12.05
C CYS A 127 6.98 -0.95 11.68
N ILE A 128 6.39 -0.86 10.48
CA ILE A 128 5.29 -1.70 10.05
C ILE A 128 5.68 -2.48 8.79
N PRO A 129 6.03 -3.76 8.94
CA PRO A 129 6.33 -4.61 7.79
C PRO A 129 5.04 -4.99 7.05
N CYS A 130 5.08 -4.85 5.73
CA CYS A 130 4.00 -5.21 4.81
C CYS A 130 4.46 -6.33 3.88
N TYR A 131 4.39 -7.56 4.39
CA TYR A 131 4.79 -8.77 3.66
C TYR A 131 3.74 -9.19 2.62
N PRO A 132 4.14 -9.95 1.59
CA PRO A 132 3.21 -10.50 0.61
C PRO A 132 2.06 -11.28 1.26
N ASP A 133 0.89 -11.17 0.68
CA ASP A 133 -0.26 -11.97 1.09
C ASP A 133 -0.11 -13.42 0.60
N ASN A 134 -0.73 -14.34 1.32
CA ASN A 134 -0.96 -15.68 0.82
C ASN A 134 -2.38 -15.81 0.27
N GLN A 135 -2.64 -16.91 -0.45
CA GLN A 135 -3.94 -17.19 -1.06
C GLN A 135 -5.09 -17.17 -0.04
N GLN A 136 -4.85 -17.70 1.17
CA GLN A 136 -5.88 -17.72 2.23
C GLN A 136 -6.25 -16.31 2.70
N THR A 137 -5.26 -15.41 2.80
CA THR A 137 -5.50 -14.01 3.17
C THR A 137 -6.31 -13.30 2.08
N LEU A 138 -5.93 -13.47 0.81
CA LEU A 138 -6.68 -12.89 -0.31
C LEU A 138 -8.10 -13.43 -0.40
N MET A 139 -8.31 -14.72 -0.13
CA MET A 139 -9.63 -15.32 -0.09
C MET A 139 -10.52 -14.68 0.99
N LYS A 140 -9.97 -14.48 2.20
CA LYS A 140 -10.70 -13.80 3.30
C LYS A 140 -11.06 -12.36 2.94
N LEU A 141 -10.14 -11.63 2.29
CA LEU A 141 -10.38 -10.26 1.85
C LEU A 141 -11.50 -10.20 0.79
N ALA A 142 -11.45 -11.07 -0.22
CA ALA A 142 -12.46 -11.15 -1.26
C ALA A 142 -13.85 -11.49 -0.68
N TYR A 143 -13.92 -12.47 0.20
CA TYR A 143 -15.16 -12.85 0.88
C TYR A 143 -15.72 -11.69 1.72
N SER A 144 -14.88 -11.02 2.52
CA SER A 144 -15.27 -9.88 3.32
C SER A 144 -15.79 -8.73 2.47
N PHE A 145 -15.12 -8.42 1.35
CA PHE A 145 -15.53 -7.39 0.41
C PHE A 145 -16.94 -7.63 -0.15
N PHE A 146 -17.19 -8.82 -0.67
CA PHE A 146 -18.49 -9.15 -1.24
C PHE A 146 -19.61 -9.18 -0.20
N ASN A 147 -19.33 -9.67 1.01
CA ASN A 147 -20.29 -9.64 2.10
C ASN A 147 -20.67 -8.22 2.50
N GLN A 148 -19.71 -7.30 2.63
CA GLN A 148 -19.98 -5.89 2.93
C GLN A 148 -20.84 -5.22 1.85
N LYS A 149 -20.65 -5.63 0.58
CA LYS A 149 -21.42 -5.12 -0.55
C LYS A 149 -22.75 -5.86 -0.78
N LYS A 150 -23.06 -6.87 0.04
CA LYS A 150 -24.25 -7.75 -0.10
C LYS A 150 -24.31 -8.44 -1.47
N ILE A 151 -23.16 -8.81 -2.01
CA ILE A 151 -23.04 -9.49 -3.30
C ILE A 151 -22.78 -10.97 -3.04
N ASN A 152 -23.69 -11.84 -3.50
CA ASN A 152 -23.55 -13.28 -3.38
C ASN A 152 -22.65 -13.82 -4.49
N VAL A 153 -21.53 -14.43 -4.10
CA VAL A 153 -20.55 -15.04 -5.01
C VAL A 153 -20.25 -16.45 -4.58
N SER A 154 -20.22 -17.39 -5.54
CA SER A 154 -19.88 -18.79 -5.23
C SER A 154 -18.40 -18.95 -4.86
N SER A 155 -18.07 -19.96 -4.07
CA SER A 155 -16.68 -20.27 -3.73
C SER A 155 -15.80 -20.57 -4.96
N SER A 156 -16.40 -21.15 -6.02
CA SER A 156 -15.71 -21.40 -7.30
C SER A 156 -15.25 -20.08 -7.92
N ILE A 157 -16.11 -19.08 -8.02
CA ILE A 157 -15.81 -17.76 -8.57
C ILE A 157 -14.76 -17.04 -7.70
N LEU A 158 -14.88 -17.10 -6.37
CA LEU A 158 -13.88 -16.52 -5.46
C LEU A 158 -12.48 -17.13 -5.69
N ASN A 159 -12.40 -18.45 -5.80
CA ASN A 159 -11.14 -19.15 -6.09
C ASN A 159 -10.54 -18.68 -7.42
N THR A 160 -11.36 -18.56 -8.47
CA THR A 160 -10.93 -18.08 -9.77
C THR A 160 -10.33 -16.68 -9.69
N ILE A 161 -11.03 -15.75 -9.03
CA ILE A 161 -10.57 -14.36 -8.85
C ILE A 161 -9.23 -14.32 -8.11
N VAL A 162 -9.13 -15.03 -6.98
CA VAL A 162 -7.92 -15.02 -6.15
C VAL A 162 -6.72 -15.64 -6.86
N ASN A 163 -6.93 -16.72 -7.60
CA ASN A 163 -5.85 -17.38 -8.35
C ASN A 163 -5.24 -16.48 -9.43
N ILE A 164 -6.06 -15.69 -10.13
CA ILE A 164 -5.60 -14.76 -11.15
C ILE A 164 -4.78 -13.60 -10.55
N CYS A 165 -5.10 -13.21 -9.33
CA CYS A 165 -4.40 -12.11 -8.66
C CYS A 165 -2.97 -12.43 -8.22
N LYS A 166 -2.48 -13.67 -8.34
CA LYS A 166 -1.09 -14.08 -8.07
C LYS A 166 -0.51 -13.48 -6.76
N ASN A 167 -1.27 -13.55 -5.68
CA ASN A 167 -0.93 -12.99 -4.36
C ASN A 167 -0.78 -11.45 -4.31
N ASP A 168 -1.24 -10.73 -5.33
CA ASP A 168 -1.24 -9.28 -5.36
C ASP A 168 -2.59 -8.74 -4.84
N ARG A 169 -2.54 -8.04 -3.70
CA ARG A 169 -3.71 -7.44 -3.04
C ARG A 169 -4.29 -6.27 -3.86
N GLU A 170 -3.47 -5.48 -4.52
CA GLU A 170 -3.95 -4.36 -5.33
C GLU A 170 -4.71 -4.87 -6.55
N ASN A 171 -4.16 -5.88 -7.22
CA ASN A 171 -4.86 -6.58 -8.29
C ASN A 171 -6.18 -7.19 -7.80
N LEU A 172 -6.18 -7.83 -6.63
CA LEU A 172 -7.43 -8.36 -6.06
C LEU A 172 -8.48 -7.26 -5.92
N TYR A 173 -8.17 -6.15 -5.29
CA TYR A 173 -9.15 -5.07 -5.13
C TYR A 173 -9.62 -4.48 -6.46
N ASN A 174 -8.77 -4.43 -7.47
CA ASN A 174 -9.15 -3.98 -8.81
C ASN A 174 -10.16 -4.94 -9.44
N GLU A 175 -9.95 -6.25 -9.34
CA GLU A 175 -10.89 -7.26 -9.83
C GLU A 175 -12.22 -7.23 -9.07
N LEU A 176 -12.16 -7.13 -7.74
CA LEU A 176 -13.37 -7.05 -6.90
C LEU A 176 -14.22 -5.82 -7.25
N ARG A 177 -13.58 -4.67 -7.49
CA ARG A 177 -14.29 -3.44 -7.90
C ARG A 177 -14.93 -3.57 -9.29
N LYS A 178 -14.24 -4.19 -10.26
CA LYS A 178 -14.83 -4.46 -11.57
C LYS A 178 -16.11 -5.27 -11.44
N ILE A 179 -16.10 -6.30 -10.60
CA ILE A 179 -17.28 -7.14 -10.36
C ILE A 179 -18.38 -6.36 -9.63
N GLU A 180 -18.04 -5.55 -8.64
CA GLU A 180 -19.01 -4.66 -7.97
C GLU A 180 -19.73 -3.74 -8.97
N PHE A 181 -18.98 -3.08 -9.87
CA PHE A 181 -19.57 -2.23 -10.91
C PHE A 181 -20.44 -3.03 -11.88
N PHE A 182 -20.02 -4.23 -12.25
CA PHE A 182 -20.79 -5.11 -13.12
C PHE A 182 -22.15 -5.46 -12.52
N VAL A 183 -22.19 -5.78 -11.23
CA VAL A 183 -23.43 -6.09 -10.50
C VAL A 183 -24.32 -4.85 -10.32
N LYS A 184 -23.73 -3.70 -9.99
CA LYS A 184 -24.47 -2.44 -9.87
C LYS A 184 -25.18 -2.05 -11.16
N ASN A 185 -24.67 -2.45 -12.31
CA ASN A 185 -25.31 -2.26 -13.62
C ASN A 185 -26.37 -3.34 -13.93
N GLY A 186 -26.87 -4.04 -12.91
CA GLY A 186 -27.98 -5.01 -13.05
C GLY A 186 -27.60 -6.36 -13.68
N LYS A 187 -26.31 -6.63 -13.88
CA LYS A 187 -25.85 -7.86 -14.52
C LYS A 187 -25.67 -8.97 -13.47
N LYS A 188 -26.08 -10.20 -13.85
CA LYS A 188 -25.97 -11.36 -12.97
C LYS A 188 -24.55 -11.93 -12.94
N ILE A 189 -24.09 -12.33 -11.76
CA ILE A 189 -22.85 -13.06 -11.56
C ILE A 189 -23.07 -14.51 -12.02
N THR A 190 -22.42 -14.88 -13.11
CA THR A 190 -22.30 -16.25 -13.59
C THR A 190 -20.83 -16.53 -13.88
N GLU A 191 -20.40 -17.78 -13.82
CA GLU A 191 -19.01 -18.15 -14.15
C GLU A 191 -18.60 -17.65 -15.53
N LYS A 192 -19.48 -17.76 -16.52
CA LYS A 192 -19.25 -17.26 -17.89
C LYS A 192 -19.02 -15.75 -17.96
N ASN A 193 -19.79 -14.97 -17.18
CA ASN A 193 -19.66 -13.51 -17.18
C ASN A 193 -18.39 -13.08 -16.45
N ILE A 194 -18.09 -13.72 -15.34
CA ILE A 194 -16.89 -13.44 -14.56
C ILE A 194 -15.64 -13.83 -15.33
N SER A 195 -15.59 -15.00 -15.97
CA SER A 195 -14.47 -15.39 -16.83
C SER A 195 -14.20 -14.34 -17.92
N LYS A 196 -15.24 -13.80 -18.55
CA LYS A 196 -15.05 -12.74 -19.55
C LYS A 196 -14.53 -11.44 -18.96
N LEU A 197 -14.98 -11.06 -17.74
CA LEU A 197 -14.52 -9.85 -17.06
C LEU A 197 -13.05 -9.96 -16.63
N ILE A 198 -12.64 -11.14 -16.19
CA ILE A 198 -11.31 -11.42 -15.67
C ILE A 198 -10.32 -11.71 -16.80
N ASN A 199 -10.74 -12.46 -17.85
CA ASN A 199 -9.89 -12.80 -19.00
C ASN A 199 -9.53 -11.59 -19.87
N LEU A 200 -10.23 -10.47 -19.75
CA LEU A 200 -9.77 -9.20 -20.32
C LEU A 200 -8.45 -8.71 -19.69
N ALA A 201 -8.04 -9.33 -18.61
CA ALA A 201 -6.79 -9.05 -17.89
C ALA A 201 -5.77 -10.21 -17.95
N ASP A 202 -6.01 -11.25 -18.74
CA ASP A 202 -4.95 -12.21 -19.10
C ASP A 202 -3.86 -11.44 -19.87
N ASN A 203 -3.01 -10.80 -19.11
CA ASN A 203 -1.70 -10.41 -19.55
C ASN A 203 -0.97 -11.73 -19.83
N TYR A 204 -1.09 -12.22 -21.08
CA TYR A 204 -0.12 -13.17 -21.60
C TYR A 204 1.24 -12.59 -21.25
N GLU A 205 2.03 -13.31 -20.48
CA GLU A 205 3.38 -12.84 -20.17
C GLU A 205 4.08 -12.63 -21.51
N ILE A 206 4.70 -11.47 -21.68
CA ILE A 206 5.44 -11.16 -22.93
C ILE A 206 6.41 -12.29 -23.26
N SER A 207 6.96 -12.96 -22.24
CA SER A 207 7.73 -14.20 -22.36
C SER A 207 6.96 -15.32 -23.05
N GLU A 208 5.70 -15.56 -22.70
CA GLU A 208 4.89 -16.62 -23.36
C GLU A 208 4.61 -16.28 -24.83
N LEU A 209 4.38 -15.00 -25.14
CA LEU A 209 4.25 -14.53 -26.52
C LEU A 209 5.55 -14.75 -27.31
N VAL A 210 6.69 -14.35 -26.72
CA VAL A 210 8.02 -14.54 -27.32
C VAL A 210 8.32 -16.03 -27.54
N ASP A 211 8.05 -16.87 -26.55
CA ASP A 211 8.27 -18.32 -26.64
C ASP A 211 7.40 -18.97 -27.74
N ASN A 212 6.11 -18.56 -27.84
CA ASN A 212 5.24 -19.04 -28.92
C ASN A 212 5.71 -18.55 -30.29
N CYS A 213 6.19 -17.31 -30.42
CA CYS A 213 6.78 -16.79 -31.64
C CYS A 213 8.03 -17.58 -32.05
N LEU A 214 8.95 -17.81 -31.09
CA LEU A 214 10.17 -18.59 -31.33
C LEU A 214 9.87 -20.06 -31.70
N ALA A 215 8.86 -20.64 -31.08
CA ALA A 215 8.37 -21.99 -31.37
C ALA A 215 7.57 -22.08 -32.69
N LYS A 216 7.36 -20.96 -33.42
CA LYS A 216 6.52 -20.85 -34.61
C LYS A 216 5.09 -21.37 -34.40
N ASN A 217 4.54 -21.20 -33.21
CA ASN A 217 3.21 -21.68 -32.83
C ASN A 217 2.14 -20.64 -33.19
N ILE A 218 1.83 -20.52 -34.48
CA ILE A 218 0.90 -19.50 -35.03
C ILE A 218 -0.50 -19.52 -34.39
N LYS A 219 -0.91 -20.66 -33.81
CA LYS A 219 -2.23 -20.75 -33.15
C LYS A 219 -2.29 -20.12 -31.74
N LYS A 220 -1.14 -19.85 -31.12
CA LYS A 220 -1.03 -19.26 -29.77
C LYS A 220 -0.36 -17.90 -29.78
N THR A 221 0.12 -17.43 -30.94
CA THR A 221 0.65 -16.08 -31.13
C THR A 221 -0.47 -15.15 -31.57
#